data_d47b38ed5d020242c191b88df2e18a8f
#
_entry.id   d47b38ed5d020242c191b88df2e18a8f
#
_cell.length_a   1.000
_cell.length_b   1.000
_cell.length_c   1.000
_cell.angle_alpha   90.00
_cell.angle_beta   90.00
_cell.angle_gamma   90.00
#
_symmetry.space_group_name_H-M   'P 1'
#
loop_
_entity.id
_entity.type
_entity.pdbx_description
1 polymer ?
#
loop_
_entity_poly.entity_id
_entity_poly.type
_entity_poly.pdbx_seq_one_letter_code
_entity_poly.pdbx_strand_id
1 'polypeptide(L)'
;MKTKAVRMYGTRDLRLEEFELPEIKDDEILVKIMSDSICMSTYKLVEQGKKHKRAPQNIDTNPIIIGHEFAGVIVKVGAKWQDQFKPGQRFAQQPALNYKGSLASPGYSYEYFGGACTYCIIPHEVMELGCLMNYDGDSFFEASSWGANELHYRWISCKLPHKQEKL
;
A
#
# COMPACT_ATOMS: atom_id res chain seq x y z
N MET A 1 12.05 2.94 12.93
CA MET A 1 10.90 2.10 13.41
C MET A 1 11.13 0.67 12.97
N LYS A 2 11.17 -0.26 13.92
CA LYS A 2 11.35 -1.69 13.61
C LYS A 2 10.04 -2.30 13.06
N THR A 3 10.11 -3.03 11.96
CA THR A 3 8.98 -3.75 11.38
C THR A 3 9.31 -5.23 11.20
N LYS A 4 8.27 -6.08 11.27
CA LYS A 4 8.32 -7.49 10.93
C LYS A 4 7.46 -7.69 9.67
N ALA A 5 8.03 -8.21 8.61
CA ALA A 5 7.37 -8.29 7.30
C ALA A 5 7.68 -9.60 6.56
N VAL A 6 6.74 -10.01 5.72
CA VAL A 6 7.00 -11.04 4.71
C VAL A 6 7.54 -10.34 3.46
N ARG A 7 8.81 -10.59 3.16
CA ARG A 7 9.53 -10.02 2.01
C ARG A 7 9.75 -11.08 0.94
N MET A 8 9.59 -10.65 -0.32
CA MET A 8 9.80 -11.50 -1.49
C MET A 8 11.12 -11.14 -2.16
N TYR A 9 11.98 -12.15 -2.36
CA TYR A 9 13.30 -12.05 -2.99
C TYR A 9 13.33 -12.61 -4.42
N GLY A 10 12.30 -13.36 -4.81
CA GLY A 10 12.20 -13.98 -6.12
C GLY A 10 11.01 -14.94 -6.21
N THR A 11 11.02 -15.77 -7.26
CA THR A 11 9.98 -16.77 -7.48
C THR A 11 9.93 -17.75 -6.30
N ARG A 12 8.79 -17.80 -5.58
CA ARG A 12 8.55 -18.65 -4.40
C ARG A 12 9.55 -18.45 -3.26
N ASP A 13 10.31 -17.35 -3.26
CA ASP A 13 11.24 -17.02 -2.18
C ASP A 13 10.64 -15.92 -1.30
N LEU A 14 9.89 -16.36 -0.29
CA LEU A 14 9.28 -15.51 0.74
C LEU A 14 10.01 -15.73 2.07
N ARG A 15 10.41 -14.63 2.71
CA ARG A 15 11.10 -14.66 4.00
C ARG A 15 10.42 -13.75 5.01
N LEU A 16 10.23 -14.27 6.23
CA LEU A 16 9.76 -13.45 7.35
C LEU A 16 10.97 -12.82 8.03
N GLU A 17 11.05 -11.50 8.01
CA GLU A 17 12.20 -10.76 8.51
C GLU A 17 11.79 -9.62 9.43
N GLU A 18 12.71 -9.23 10.31
CA GLU A 18 12.64 -8.01 11.09
C GLU A 18 13.76 -7.06 10.67
N PHE A 19 13.40 -5.81 10.37
CA PHE A 19 14.36 -4.77 9.96
C PHE A 19 13.87 -3.38 10.36
N GLU A 20 14.78 -2.40 10.31
CA GLU A 20 14.44 -1.00 10.56
C GLU A 20 13.93 -0.34 9.28
N LEU A 21 12.73 0.26 9.36
CA LEU A 21 12.24 1.18 8.33
C LEU A 21 13.06 2.47 8.36
N PRO A 22 13.34 3.07 7.21
CA PRO A 22 13.92 4.41 7.16
C PRO A 22 13.01 5.46 7.80
N GLU A 23 13.54 6.62 8.12
CA GLU A 23 12.70 7.77 8.49
C GLU A 23 11.85 8.20 7.28
N ILE A 24 10.57 8.52 7.54
CA ILE A 24 9.67 9.01 6.49
C ILE A 24 10.10 10.39 6.01
N LYS A 25 9.91 10.65 4.73
CA LYS A 25 10.05 11.97 4.12
C LYS A 25 8.83 12.84 4.40
N ASP A 26 8.92 14.12 4.04
CA ASP A 26 7.83 15.08 4.22
C ASP A 26 6.55 14.72 3.43
N ASP A 27 6.67 13.95 2.38
CA ASP A 27 5.58 13.52 1.49
C ASP A 27 5.14 12.06 1.68
N GLU A 28 5.58 11.42 2.77
CA GLU A 28 5.27 10.02 3.12
C GLU A 28 4.48 9.92 4.43
N ILE A 29 3.85 8.77 4.65
CA ILE A 29 3.12 8.46 5.90
C ILE A 29 3.57 7.10 6.44
N LEU A 30 3.91 7.03 7.74
CA LEU A 30 4.16 5.79 8.44
C LEU A 30 2.85 5.24 8.99
N VAL A 31 2.58 3.96 8.74
CA VAL A 31 1.36 3.30 9.19
C VAL A 31 1.64 1.99 9.90
N LYS A 32 0.72 1.61 10.82
CA LYS A 32 0.62 0.29 11.42
C LYS A 32 -0.45 -0.50 10.69
N ILE A 33 -0.12 -1.70 10.22
CA ILE A 33 -1.07 -2.59 9.55
C ILE A 33 -1.87 -3.35 10.61
N MET A 34 -3.18 -3.39 10.46
CA MET A 34 -4.10 -4.10 11.34
C MET A 34 -4.75 -5.31 10.66
N SER A 35 -4.92 -5.25 9.34
CA SER A 35 -5.49 -6.33 8.53
C SER A 35 -4.95 -6.25 7.10
N ASP A 36 -4.67 -7.40 6.49
CA ASP A 36 -4.34 -7.57 5.07
C ASP A 36 -5.08 -8.79 4.53
N SER A 37 -5.71 -8.68 3.37
CA SER A 37 -6.45 -9.77 2.74
C SER A 37 -5.55 -10.57 1.81
N ILE A 38 -5.66 -11.90 1.86
CA ILE A 38 -4.93 -12.79 0.97
C ILE A 38 -5.62 -12.82 -0.39
N CYS A 39 -5.02 -12.18 -1.38
CA CYS A 39 -5.52 -12.12 -2.75
C CYS A 39 -4.78 -13.10 -3.67
N MET A 40 -5.51 -13.73 -4.60
CA MET A 40 -4.92 -14.59 -5.63
C MET A 40 -3.90 -13.86 -6.53
N SER A 41 -3.97 -12.55 -6.61
CA SER A 41 -2.99 -11.75 -7.35
C SER A 41 -1.62 -11.72 -6.66
N THR A 42 -1.57 -11.76 -5.32
CA THR A 42 -0.31 -11.96 -4.57
C THR A 42 0.29 -13.35 -4.86
N TYR A 43 -0.54 -14.38 -4.92
CA TYR A 43 -0.09 -15.72 -5.31
C TYR A 43 0.55 -15.72 -6.71
N LYS A 44 -0.09 -15.07 -7.69
CA LYS A 44 0.46 -14.92 -9.05
C LYS A 44 1.80 -14.19 -9.06
N LEU A 45 1.96 -13.15 -8.25
CA LEU A 45 3.23 -12.45 -8.08
C LEU A 45 4.33 -13.40 -7.60
N VAL A 46 4.05 -14.18 -6.54
CA VAL A 46 5.00 -15.13 -5.94
C VAL A 46 5.42 -16.21 -6.94
N GLU A 47 4.47 -16.74 -7.71
CA GLU A 47 4.73 -17.74 -8.76
C GLU A 47 5.57 -17.19 -9.92
N GLN A 48 5.35 -15.94 -10.31
CA GLN A 48 6.01 -15.32 -11.47
C GLN A 48 7.37 -14.67 -11.13
N GLY A 49 7.54 -14.21 -9.90
CA GLY A 49 8.76 -13.49 -9.48
C GLY A 49 9.06 -12.30 -10.37
N LYS A 50 10.30 -12.16 -10.84
CA LYS A 50 10.74 -11.08 -11.76
C LYS A 50 9.99 -11.03 -13.10
N LYS A 51 9.30 -12.11 -13.49
CA LYS A 51 8.47 -12.12 -14.72
C LYS A 51 7.14 -11.40 -14.53
N HIS A 52 6.72 -11.14 -13.30
CA HIS A 52 5.50 -10.38 -13.05
C HIS A 52 5.71 -8.92 -13.41
N LYS A 53 4.79 -8.35 -14.23
CA LYS A 53 4.92 -6.99 -14.80
C LYS A 53 5.05 -5.84 -13.79
N ARG A 54 4.69 -6.09 -12.52
CA ARG A 54 4.77 -5.10 -11.41
C ARG A 54 5.98 -5.33 -10.51
N ALA A 55 6.66 -6.48 -10.62
CA ALA A 55 7.80 -6.79 -9.78
C ALA A 55 9.05 -6.04 -10.25
N PRO A 56 9.86 -5.49 -9.32
CA PRO A 56 11.14 -4.89 -9.68
C PRO A 56 12.12 -5.95 -10.20
N GLN A 57 12.98 -5.57 -11.16
CA GLN A 57 13.98 -6.49 -11.69
C GLN A 57 15.09 -6.81 -10.69
N ASN A 58 15.29 -5.95 -9.71
CA ASN A 58 16.31 -6.08 -8.63
C ASN A 58 15.72 -6.61 -7.33
N ILE A 59 14.63 -7.37 -7.35
CA ILE A 59 13.91 -7.89 -6.17
C ILE A 59 14.80 -8.81 -5.28
N ASP A 60 15.83 -9.42 -5.87
CA ASP A 60 16.83 -10.26 -5.16
C ASP A 60 17.74 -9.46 -4.23
N THR A 61 18.01 -8.21 -4.56
CA THR A 61 18.83 -7.29 -3.74
C THR A 61 17.98 -6.28 -2.96
N ASN A 62 16.84 -5.89 -3.51
CA ASN A 62 15.87 -4.97 -2.90
C ASN A 62 14.50 -5.65 -2.80
N PRO A 63 14.34 -6.57 -1.82
CA PRO A 63 13.12 -7.35 -1.68
C PRO A 63 11.93 -6.47 -1.30
N ILE A 64 10.76 -6.82 -1.81
CA ILE A 64 9.51 -6.09 -1.59
C ILE A 64 8.71 -6.68 -0.44
N ILE A 65 7.93 -5.86 0.27
CA ILE A 65 6.88 -6.33 1.17
C ILE A 65 5.67 -6.71 0.31
N ILE A 66 5.16 -7.95 0.46
CA ILE A 66 3.96 -8.39 -0.24
C ILE A 66 2.66 -7.95 0.46
N GLY A 67 1.49 -8.25 -0.14
CA GLY A 67 0.18 -7.84 0.39
C GLY A 67 -0.25 -6.48 -0.13
N HIS A 68 -1.45 -6.37 -0.70
CA HIS A 68 -1.90 -5.14 -1.34
C HIS A 68 -3.34 -4.72 -1.00
N GLU A 69 -4.05 -5.49 -0.19
CA GLU A 69 -5.42 -5.22 0.26
C GLU A 69 -5.43 -5.07 1.78
N PHE A 70 -4.97 -3.92 2.27
CA PHE A 70 -4.75 -3.74 3.70
C PHE A 70 -5.37 -2.47 4.26
N ALA A 71 -5.59 -2.51 5.56
CA ALA A 71 -6.10 -1.41 6.36
C ALA A 71 -5.32 -1.30 7.68
N GLY A 72 -5.35 -0.14 8.30
CA GLY A 72 -4.60 0.07 9.52
C GLY A 72 -4.78 1.44 10.15
N VAL A 73 -3.79 1.84 10.93
CA VAL A 73 -3.77 3.09 11.68
C VAL A 73 -2.55 3.92 11.30
N ILE A 74 -2.74 5.21 11.09
CA ILE A 74 -1.66 6.18 10.82
C ILE A 74 -0.84 6.38 12.10
N VAL A 75 0.49 6.28 11.99
CA VAL A 75 1.43 6.44 13.11
C VAL A 75 2.13 7.79 13.05
N LYS A 76 2.64 8.18 11.88
CA LYS A 76 3.35 9.44 11.67
C LYS A 76 3.02 9.99 10.29
N VAL A 77 2.85 11.28 10.17
CA VAL A 77 2.49 11.98 8.92
C VAL A 77 3.62 12.95 8.55
N GLY A 78 4.08 12.88 7.31
CA GLY A 78 5.03 13.83 6.76
C GLY A 78 4.43 15.24 6.65
N ALA A 79 5.27 16.25 6.68
CA ALA A 79 4.86 17.66 6.79
C ALA A 79 3.84 18.10 5.72
N LYS A 80 3.97 17.56 4.49
CA LYS A 80 3.09 17.88 3.35
C LYS A 80 1.62 17.47 3.55
N TRP A 81 1.35 16.49 4.42
CA TRP A 81 0.03 15.88 4.56
C TRP A 81 -0.66 16.10 5.91
N GLN A 82 -0.04 16.89 6.81
CA GLN A 82 -0.55 17.11 8.18
C GLN A 82 -1.90 17.83 8.24
N ASP A 83 -2.26 18.59 7.21
CA ASP A 83 -3.56 19.25 7.11
C ASP A 83 -4.70 18.26 6.76
N GLN A 84 -4.38 17.11 6.16
CA GLN A 84 -5.35 16.12 5.69
C GLN A 84 -5.41 14.87 6.55
N PHE A 85 -4.30 14.48 7.19
CA PHE A 85 -4.16 13.25 7.96
C PHE A 85 -3.54 13.51 9.32
N LYS A 86 -3.92 12.67 10.30
CA LYS A 86 -3.40 12.77 11.68
C LYS A 86 -3.03 11.38 12.21
N PRO A 87 -2.01 11.28 13.08
CA PRO A 87 -1.73 10.05 13.82
C PRO A 87 -2.99 9.56 14.58
N GLY A 88 -3.18 8.25 14.60
CA GLY A 88 -4.35 7.61 15.21
C GLY A 88 -5.56 7.44 14.27
N GLN A 89 -5.61 8.11 13.12
CA GLN A 89 -6.67 7.89 12.13
C GLN A 89 -6.56 6.49 11.53
N ARG A 90 -7.72 5.87 11.30
CA ARG A 90 -7.85 4.61 10.56
C ARG A 90 -7.83 4.90 9.07
N PHE A 91 -7.28 3.97 8.30
CA PHE A 91 -7.25 4.07 6.85
C PHE A 91 -7.56 2.74 6.16
N ALA A 92 -8.01 2.82 4.93
CA ALA A 92 -8.02 1.73 3.97
C ALA A 92 -7.19 2.12 2.75
N GLN A 93 -6.49 1.13 2.16
CA GLN A 93 -5.58 1.32 1.04
C GLN A 93 -6.21 0.84 -0.28
N GLN A 94 -6.15 1.68 -1.30
CA GLN A 94 -6.49 1.27 -2.67
C GLN A 94 -5.49 0.23 -3.20
N PRO A 95 -5.95 -0.98 -3.60
CA PRO A 95 -5.05 -2.09 -3.91
C PRO A 95 -4.27 -1.94 -5.22
N ALA A 96 -4.64 -1.02 -6.10
CA ALA A 96 -3.97 -0.80 -7.37
C ALA A 96 -3.75 0.68 -7.64
N LEU A 97 -2.56 1.01 -8.15
CA LEU A 97 -2.16 2.37 -8.52
C LEU A 97 -1.94 2.48 -10.03
N ASN A 98 -2.07 3.70 -10.53
CA ASN A 98 -1.62 4.10 -11.87
C ASN A 98 -1.06 5.52 -11.80
N TYR A 99 0.09 5.65 -11.18
CA TYR A 99 0.76 6.95 -11.06
C TYR A 99 1.54 7.26 -12.33
N LYS A 100 1.07 8.25 -13.09
CA LYS A 100 1.70 8.72 -14.35
C LYS A 100 2.03 7.59 -15.33
N GLY A 101 1.16 6.57 -15.41
CA GLY A 101 1.35 5.41 -16.29
C GLY A 101 2.25 4.31 -15.71
N SER A 102 2.79 4.48 -14.50
CA SER A 102 3.54 3.44 -13.79
C SER A 102 2.64 2.27 -13.41
N LEU A 103 3.18 1.05 -13.50
CA LEU A 103 2.54 -0.17 -13.01
C LEU A 103 2.85 -0.44 -11.52
N ALA A 104 3.68 0.38 -10.88
CA ALA A 104 4.01 0.24 -9.46
C ALA A 104 2.75 0.23 -8.59
N SER A 105 2.69 -0.69 -7.64
CA SER A 105 1.53 -0.89 -6.76
C SER A 105 1.93 -1.46 -5.40
N PRO A 106 1.11 -1.22 -4.35
CA PRO A 106 1.35 -1.77 -3.02
C PRO A 106 1.53 -3.29 -3.09
N GLY A 107 2.47 -3.82 -2.34
CA GLY A 107 2.70 -5.26 -2.25
C GLY A 107 3.28 -5.93 -3.50
N TYR A 108 3.65 -5.15 -4.53
CA TYR A 108 4.25 -5.63 -5.77
C TYR A 108 5.58 -4.97 -6.12
N SER A 109 5.76 -3.71 -5.76
CA SER A 109 6.80 -2.88 -6.38
C SER A 109 7.70 -2.16 -5.39
N TYR A 110 7.35 -2.12 -4.12
CA TYR A 110 7.99 -1.26 -3.14
C TYR A 110 8.68 -2.07 -2.04
N GLU A 111 9.88 -1.63 -1.66
CA GLU A 111 10.66 -2.25 -0.59
C GLU A 111 10.02 -2.09 0.79
N TYR A 112 9.38 -0.94 1.05
CA TYR A 112 8.82 -0.57 2.37
C TYR A 112 7.32 -0.38 2.37
N PHE A 113 6.61 -0.82 1.33
CA PHE A 113 5.18 -0.61 1.19
C PHE A 113 4.44 -1.86 0.72
N GLY A 114 3.69 -2.46 1.62
CA GLY A 114 2.84 -3.65 1.43
C GLY A 114 2.14 -4.01 2.73
N GLY A 115 1.12 -4.87 2.66
CA GLY A 115 0.25 -5.19 3.80
C GLY A 115 0.76 -6.30 4.71
N ALA A 116 1.60 -7.22 4.21
CA ALA A 116 2.09 -8.35 4.99
C ALA A 116 3.22 -7.95 5.95
N CYS A 117 2.96 -6.97 6.82
CA CYS A 117 3.94 -6.45 7.79
C CYS A 117 3.26 -5.83 9.02
N THR A 118 4.06 -5.47 10.03
CA THR A 118 3.56 -4.73 11.21
C THR A 118 3.48 -3.23 10.95
N TYR A 119 4.48 -2.67 10.25
CA TYR A 119 4.53 -1.26 9.87
C TYR A 119 5.06 -1.14 8.44
N CYS A 120 4.55 -0.17 7.68
CA CYS A 120 5.08 0.19 6.37
C CYS A 120 5.01 1.70 6.13
N ILE A 121 5.65 2.15 5.05
CA ILE A 121 5.68 3.55 4.62
C ILE A 121 4.80 3.70 3.39
N ILE A 122 3.77 4.53 3.47
CA ILE A 122 2.94 4.91 2.34
C ILE A 122 3.71 5.96 1.53
N PRO A 123 4.05 5.68 0.25
CA PRO A 123 4.83 6.59 -0.57
C PRO A 123 3.99 7.73 -1.16
N HIS A 124 4.65 8.78 -1.62
CA HIS A 124 4.01 10.00 -2.13
C HIS A 124 3.03 9.74 -3.30
N GLU A 125 3.29 8.75 -4.15
CA GLU A 125 2.43 8.42 -5.29
C GLU A 125 1.01 8.02 -4.85
N VAL A 126 0.91 7.30 -3.74
CA VAL A 126 -0.37 6.90 -3.15
C VAL A 126 -1.14 8.12 -2.66
N MET A 127 -0.40 9.03 -2.01
CA MET A 127 -0.95 10.24 -1.44
C MET A 127 -1.42 11.21 -2.52
N GLU A 128 -0.62 11.44 -3.56
CA GLU A 128 -0.97 12.32 -4.69
C GLU A 128 -2.16 11.80 -5.51
N LEU A 129 -2.37 10.48 -5.55
CA LEU A 129 -3.53 9.87 -6.19
C LEU A 129 -4.80 9.87 -5.31
N GLY A 130 -4.71 10.25 -4.04
CA GLY A 130 -5.82 10.13 -3.08
C GLY A 130 -6.22 8.67 -2.79
N CYS A 131 -5.26 7.74 -2.92
CA CYS A 131 -5.50 6.31 -2.76
C CYS A 131 -5.35 5.81 -1.32
N LEU A 132 -4.97 6.68 -0.38
CA LEU A 132 -5.12 6.45 1.06
C LEU A 132 -6.41 7.10 1.52
N MET A 133 -7.35 6.32 2.04
CA MET A 133 -8.67 6.80 2.41
C MET A 133 -8.86 6.71 3.91
N ASN A 134 -9.47 7.75 4.52
CA ASN A 134 -9.95 7.67 5.88
C ASN A 134 -11.04 6.59 5.98
N TYR A 135 -10.98 5.81 7.04
CA TYR A 135 -11.92 4.73 7.32
C TYR A 135 -12.54 4.92 8.71
N ASP A 136 -13.84 5.14 8.75
CA ASP A 136 -14.59 5.41 9.98
C ASP A 136 -15.30 4.16 10.54
N GLY A 137 -15.21 3.01 9.86
CA GLY A 137 -15.85 1.76 10.28
C GLY A 137 -15.11 1.09 11.45
N ASP A 138 -15.80 0.15 12.12
CA ASP A 138 -15.30 -0.53 13.31
C ASP A 138 -14.40 -1.73 13.01
N SER A 139 -14.49 -2.33 11.83
CA SER A 139 -13.80 -3.56 11.46
C SER A 139 -12.70 -3.33 10.42
N PHE A 140 -11.44 -3.48 10.81
CA PHE A 140 -10.32 -3.46 9.85
C PHE A 140 -10.35 -4.64 8.88
N PHE A 141 -10.95 -5.75 9.28
CA PHE A 141 -11.14 -6.91 8.40
C PHE A 141 -12.05 -6.53 7.22
N GLU A 142 -13.17 -5.87 7.48
CA GLU A 142 -14.03 -5.34 6.43
C GLU A 142 -13.30 -4.32 5.56
N ALA A 143 -12.57 -3.38 6.16
CA ALA A 143 -11.81 -2.38 5.43
C ALA A 143 -10.79 -2.98 4.45
N SER A 144 -10.11 -4.07 4.83
CA SER A 144 -9.16 -4.75 3.93
C SER A 144 -9.86 -5.58 2.83
N SER A 145 -11.01 -6.20 3.13
CA SER A 145 -11.80 -6.98 2.16
C SER A 145 -12.71 -6.12 1.28
N TRP A 146 -13.22 -5.00 1.80
CA TRP A 146 -14.03 -4.02 1.06
C TRP A 146 -13.20 -3.21 0.07
N GLY A 147 -11.91 -3.06 0.34
CA GLY A 147 -10.97 -2.48 -0.60
C GLY A 147 -11.06 -3.09 -1.99
N ALA A 148 -11.41 -4.37 -2.09
CA ALA A 148 -11.61 -5.05 -3.36
C ALA A 148 -12.95 -4.70 -4.05
N ASN A 149 -14.03 -4.41 -3.33
CA ASN A 149 -15.37 -4.29 -3.91
C ASN A 149 -15.88 -2.84 -4.04
N GLU A 150 -15.93 -2.06 -2.98
CA GLU A 150 -16.40 -0.65 -3.08
C GLU A 150 -15.34 0.31 -3.60
N LEU A 151 -14.07 0.06 -3.32
CA LEU A 151 -12.98 0.85 -3.87
C LEU A 151 -12.84 0.67 -5.38
N HIS A 152 -13.37 -0.41 -5.96
CA HIS A 152 -13.44 -0.57 -7.41
C HIS A 152 -14.29 0.54 -8.07
N TYR A 153 -15.35 0.98 -7.43
CA TYR A 153 -16.16 2.11 -7.91
C TYR A 153 -15.44 3.46 -7.72
N ARG A 154 -14.72 3.67 -6.61
CA ARG A 154 -13.90 4.87 -6.42
C ARG A 154 -12.64 4.88 -7.30
N TRP A 155 -12.08 3.72 -7.66
CA TRP A 155 -10.97 3.61 -8.59
C TRP A 155 -11.31 4.18 -9.99
N ILE A 156 -12.55 4.04 -10.42
CA ILE A 156 -13.05 4.67 -11.65
C ILE A 156 -13.05 6.21 -11.49
N SER A 157 -13.38 6.73 -10.31
CA SER A 157 -13.40 8.18 -10.06
C SER A 157 -12.00 8.79 -9.89
N CYS A 158 -11.02 8.05 -9.36
CA CYS A 158 -9.61 8.51 -9.30
C CYS A 158 -8.94 8.55 -10.68
N LYS A 159 -9.47 7.84 -11.69
CA LYS A 159 -8.95 7.87 -13.07
C LYS A 159 -9.56 8.98 -13.94
N LEU A 160 -10.70 9.54 -13.53
CA LEU A 160 -11.32 10.64 -14.25
C LEU A 160 -10.79 11.97 -13.70
N PRO A 161 -10.31 12.87 -14.57
CA PRO A 161 -10.03 14.23 -14.14
C PRO A 161 -11.35 14.79 -13.56
N HIS A 162 -11.29 15.38 -12.37
CA HIS A 162 -12.41 16.07 -11.77
C HIS A 162 -12.96 17.09 -12.78
N LYS A 163 -14.03 16.75 -13.47
CA LYS A 163 -14.88 17.76 -14.06
C LYS A 163 -15.52 18.49 -12.88
N GLN A 164 -15.02 19.70 -12.63
CA GLN A 164 -15.77 20.66 -11.82
C GLN A 164 -17.13 20.85 -12.49
N GLU A 165 -18.15 20.19 -11.99
CA GLU A 165 -19.51 20.61 -12.25
C GLU A 165 -19.72 21.91 -11.49
N LYS A 166 -19.68 23.01 -12.23
CA LYS A 166 -20.24 24.29 -11.77
C LYS A 166 -21.74 24.10 -11.64
N LEU A 167 -22.23 24.11 -10.40
CA LEU A 167 -23.61 24.51 -10.10
C LEU A 167 -23.74 26.02 -10.20
#